data_407b943bbf1ae6ab063bd0be81224541
#
_entry.id   407b943bbf1ae6ab063bd0be81224541
#
_cell.length_a   1.000
_cell.length_b   1.000
_cell.length_c   1.000
_cell.angle_alpha   90.00
_cell.angle_beta   90.00
_cell.angle_gamma   90.00
#
_symmetry.space_group_name_H-M   'P 1'
#
loop_
_entity.id
_entity.type
_entity.pdbx_description
1 polymer ?
#
loop_
_entity_poly.entity_id
_entity_poly.type
_entity_poly.pdbx_seq_one_letter_code
_entity_poly.pdbx_strand_id
1 'polypeptide(L)'
;MQFTAAKDLTLTAKRWGIYQTRNFKDTSSDSSSSIKAGGAVTISGDAGAIRVKAQTDLVTNHLTIDAPVVTLTSKGDGVTASDNSTIYSGTVDLGKHTQIDFTSSTGRSQVTILAEKGNAVTGKDVTSLLNFTNSDVSIAKGDVESAGSINLTESNVTLSETSKFYASKVEAANASIVFNQVAADVVKVDTVTDNSSIKVVAGSNITAQYGSAEAVLQALEEAGAVSGKAKDTLTANLAGQESDLTSAWERDTNGKVTYANGSAESPVLTAAKHANAANLAQWRYEVNHLSDRLGDVRTLRGTAGTWARVYGAEAKVSDSVSTRVRADTLQVGSDVALGENWIVGAAFGYTDSDSDFTVGSLDTDAYTFALYGTGYFPCGGYVDIIGRMGRMSSDVTMVRNFTASYDNTAFGLSAEVGYEWNITQGFYVTPQAELAYSYVKGDDYTAGNGVTAKQDNFESLVGRLGVQAGVKFNDDRGNLYATVSVNHDFNGETEATATQGANAAQHLSEDLGGTWVSYGIGAQFNVLDNLAFYGSLTRANGSDYQENFRYSVGVRYVW
;
A
#
# COMPACT_ATOMS: atom_id res chain seq x y z
N MET A 1 26.33 -13.49 28.39
CA MET A 1 27.44 -12.59 28.06
C MET A 1 26.87 -11.40 27.29
N GLN A 2 27.29 -10.18 27.60
CA GLN A 2 26.81 -8.98 26.91
C GLN A 2 28.02 -8.15 26.47
N PHE A 3 28.09 -7.80 25.19
CA PHE A 3 29.06 -6.88 24.65
C PHE A 3 28.31 -5.66 24.08
N THR A 4 28.73 -4.48 24.46
CA THR A 4 28.17 -3.23 23.91
C THR A 4 29.31 -2.35 23.42
N ALA A 5 29.24 -1.92 22.16
CA ALA A 5 30.18 -1.00 21.54
C ALA A 5 29.39 0.21 20.99
N ALA A 6 29.86 1.43 21.25
CA ALA A 6 29.24 2.64 20.70
C ALA A 6 29.49 2.83 19.20
N LYS A 7 30.52 2.18 18.69
CA LYS A 7 30.93 2.19 17.27
C LYS A 7 31.14 0.75 16.80
N ASP A 8 32.20 0.51 16.04
CA ASP A 8 32.53 -0.77 15.47
C ASP A 8 33.10 -1.75 16.51
N LEU A 9 32.81 -3.03 16.31
CA LEU A 9 33.33 -4.15 17.09
C LEU A 9 33.96 -5.18 16.16
N THR A 10 35.25 -5.51 16.37
CA THR A 10 35.92 -6.56 15.63
C THR A 10 36.38 -7.68 16.54
N LEU A 11 36.04 -8.92 16.22
CA LEU A 11 36.44 -10.14 16.92
C LEU A 11 37.15 -11.07 15.93
N THR A 12 38.40 -11.44 16.22
CA THR A 12 39.19 -12.33 15.37
C THR A 12 39.81 -13.43 16.20
N ALA A 13 39.74 -14.68 15.73
CA ALA A 13 40.28 -15.84 16.44
C ALA A 13 40.83 -16.88 15.47
N LYS A 14 41.78 -17.72 15.99
CA LYS A 14 42.36 -18.86 15.24
C LYS A 14 41.39 -20.03 15.03
N ARG A 15 40.29 -20.10 15.78
CA ARG A 15 39.26 -21.14 15.58
C ARG A 15 37.89 -20.54 15.35
N TRP A 16 37.23 -20.07 16.39
CA TRP A 16 35.89 -19.48 16.36
C TRP A 16 35.96 -18.05 16.90
N GLY A 17 35.45 -17.08 16.16
CA GLY A 17 35.34 -15.70 16.63
C GLY A 17 34.46 -15.62 17.89
N ILE A 18 33.34 -16.33 17.87
CA ILE A 18 32.47 -16.56 19.02
C ILE A 18 32.22 -18.05 19.14
N TYR A 19 32.45 -18.57 20.32
CA TYR A 19 32.09 -19.95 20.68
C TYR A 19 31.27 -19.93 21.97
N GLN A 20 29.97 -20.14 21.83
CA GLN A 20 29.05 -20.21 22.95
C GLN A 20 28.65 -21.68 23.17
N THR A 21 29.01 -22.22 24.32
CA THR A 21 28.61 -23.55 24.74
C THR A 21 28.22 -23.55 26.21
N ARG A 22 27.39 -24.49 26.60
CA ARG A 22 26.97 -24.66 27.99
C ARG A 22 27.33 -26.03 28.52
N ASN A 23 27.85 -26.09 29.74
CA ASN A 23 28.30 -27.34 30.38
C ASN A 23 27.14 -28.08 31.07
N PHE A 24 27.29 -29.42 31.17
CA PHE A 24 26.32 -30.40 31.67
C PHE A 24 25.79 -30.19 33.10
N LYS A 25 26.32 -29.27 33.88
CA LYS A 25 26.00 -29.16 35.33
C LYS A 25 24.87 -28.21 35.69
N ASP A 26 24.42 -27.41 34.75
CA ASP A 26 23.39 -26.39 35.03
C ASP A 26 22.15 -26.64 34.17
N THR A 27 21.14 -27.26 34.75
CA THR A 27 19.94 -27.74 34.04
C THR A 27 18.72 -26.82 34.17
N SER A 28 18.88 -25.63 34.76
CA SER A 28 17.74 -24.92 35.30
C SER A 28 17.27 -23.66 34.53
N SER A 29 17.99 -23.15 33.53
CA SER A 29 17.57 -21.97 32.80
C SER A 29 18.22 -21.82 31.42
N ASP A 30 17.49 -21.23 30.47
CA ASP A 30 18.01 -20.82 29.17
C ASP A 30 19.17 -19.82 29.33
N SER A 31 20.12 -19.84 28.40
CA SER A 31 21.21 -18.85 28.38
C SER A 31 21.08 -17.92 27.20
N SER A 32 21.17 -16.64 27.47
CA SER A 32 21.19 -15.59 26.44
C SER A 32 22.50 -14.80 26.47
N SER A 33 22.99 -14.49 25.29
CA SER A 33 24.12 -13.58 25.07
C SER A 33 23.74 -12.54 24.04
N SER A 34 24.29 -11.35 24.13
CA SER A 34 24.03 -10.31 23.14
C SER A 34 25.29 -9.54 22.78
N ILE A 35 25.35 -9.12 21.52
CA ILE A 35 26.30 -8.16 21.00
C ILE A 35 25.48 -7.03 20.44
N LYS A 36 25.77 -5.82 20.93
CA LYS A 36 25.15 -4.60 20.44
C LYS A 36 26.23 -3.62 20.01
N ALA A 37 26.15 -3.13 18.77
CA ALA A 37 27.07 -2.11 18.28
C ALA A 37 26.32 -0.99 17.57
N GLY A 38 26.76 0.24 17.75
CA GLY A 38 26.25 1.40 17.03
C GLY A 38 26.78 1.51 15.60
N GLY A 39 27.85 0.77 15.29
CA GLY A 39 28.49 0.63 13.97
C GLY A 39 28.59 -0.81 13.51
N ALA A 40 29.61 -1.13 12.73
CA ALA A 40 29.81 -2.47 12.17
C ALA A 40 30.28 -3.49 13.20
N VAL A 41 29.75 -4.73 13.13
CA VAL A 41 30.25 -5.92 13.82
C VAL A 41 30.96 -6.81 12.82
N THR A 42 32.24 -7.04 13.01
CA THR A 42 33.06 -7.94 12.19
C THR A 42 33.54 -9.11 13.05
N ILE A 43 33.20 -10.32 12.67
CA ILE A 43 33.59 -11.52 13.37
C ILE A 43 34.26 -12.49 12.41
N SER A 44 35.47 -12.91 12.73
CA SER A 44 36.25 -13.81 11.89
C SER A 44 36.90 -14.93 12.70
N GLY A 45 37.03 -16.09 12.06
CA GLY A 45 37.76 -17.20 12.63
C GLY A 45 38.21 -18.20 11.56
N ASP A 46 39.34 -18.92 11.78
CA ASP A 46 39.84 -19.84 10.78
C ASP A 46 38.87 -21.02 10.56
N ALA A 47 38.24 -21.53 11.61
CA ALA A 47 37.23 -22.59 11.52
C ALA A 47 35.79 -22.06 11.30
N GLY A 48 35.44 -20.92 11.87
CA GLY A 48 34.15 -20.27 11.72
C GLY A 48 34.07 -18.96 12.48
N ALA A 49 33.14 -18.08 12.11
CA ALA A 49 32.89 -16.84 12.83
C ALA A 49 32.11 -17.07 14.12
N ILE A 50 30.99 -17.77 14.04
CA ILE A 50 30.09 -17.98 15.17
C ILE A 50 29.75 -19.48 15.29
N ARG A 51 29.85 -19.99 16.51
CA ARG A 51 29.33 -21.30 16.88
C ARG A 51 28.51 -21.20 18.17
N VAL A 52 27.26 -21.63 18.11
CA VAL A 52 26.37 -21.74 19.27
C VAL A 52 25.96 -23.19 19.43
N LYS A 53 26.16 -23.77 20.61
CA LYS A 53 25.88 -25.17 20.88
C LYS A 53 25.29 -25.37 22.28
N ALA A 54 24.15 -26.04 22.38
CA ALA A 54 23.66 -26.61 23.63
C ALA A 54 24.16 -28.05 23.81
N GLN A 55 24.42 -28.46 25.04
CA GLN A 55 24.89 -29.83 25.37
C GLN A 55 23.78 -30.71 25.92
N THR A 56 22.59 -30.15 26.19
CA THR A 56 21.43 -30.88 26.71
C THR A 56 20.17 -30.50 25.94
N ASP A 57 19.19 -31.39 25.95
CA ASP A 57 17.87 -31.16 25.29
C ASP A 57 16.91 -30.30 26.14
N LEU A 58 17.36 -29.81 27.29
CA LEU A 58 16.51 -29.16 28.29
C LEU A 58 16.60 -27.63 28.29
N VAL A 59 17.57 -27.06 27.57
CA VAL A 59 17.81 -25.58 27.61
C VAL A 59 18.23 -25.05 26.26
N THR A 60 17.77 -23.85 25.91
CA THR A 60 18.12 -23.15 24.69
C THR A 60 19.30 -22.20 24.91
N ASN A 61 20.27 -22.24 24.00
CA ASN A 61 21.32 -21.23 23.91
C ASN A 61 20.95 -20.20 22.85
N HIS A 62 20.88 -18.94 23.26
CA HIS A 62 20.45 -17.82 22.43
C HIS A 62 21.57 -16.78 22.29
N LEU A 63 21.84 -16.35 21.06
CA LEU A 63 22.78 -15.27 20.74
C LEU A 63 22.05 -14.22 19.88
N THR A 64 22.02 -12.98 20.33
CA THR A 64 21.49 -11.85 19.56
C THR A 64 22.62 -10.94 19.10
N ILE A 65 22.63 -10.55 17.83
CA ILE A 65 23.52 -9.55 17.25
C ILE A 65 22.67 -8.37 16.74
N ASP A 66 22.77 -7.24 17.45
CA ASP A 66 22.07 -5.99 17.17
C ASP A 66 23.06 -4.97 16.59
N ALA A 67 23.12 -4.87 15.27
CA ALA A 67 24.02 -3.94 14.58
C ALA A 67 23.53 -3.59 13.17
N PRO A 68 23.80 -2.35 12.69
CA PRO A 68 23.43 -1.94 11.33
C PRO A 68 24.22 -2.69 10.24
N VAL A 69 25.44 -3.12 10.52
CA VAL A 69 26.27 -3.88 9.60
C VAL A 69 26.91 -5.07 10.35
N VAL A 70 26.77 -6.26 9.79
CA VAL A 70 27.38 -7.49 10.34
C VAL A 70 28.17 -8.20 9.25
N THR A 71 29.45 -8.46 9.50
CA THR A 71 30.31 -9.21 8.59
C THR A 71 30.90 -10.44 9.28
N LEU A 72 30.60 -11.61 8.75
CA LEU A 72 31.01 -12.90 9.28
C LEU A 72 31.87 -13.62 8.25
N THR A 73 33.10 -13.99 8.63
CA THR A 73 34.03 -14.65 7.70
C THR A 73 34.71 -15.84 8.33
N SER A 74 34.95 -16.90 7.53
CA SER A 74 35.80 -18.01 7.92
C SER A 74 36.66 -18.52 6.76
N LYS A 75 37.83 -19.09 7.09
CA LYS A 75 38.64 -19.78 6.11
C LYS A 75 38.11 -21.19 5.80
N GLY A 76 37.24 -21.71 6.66
CA GLY A 76 36.68 -23.05 6.56
C GLY A 76 37.73 -24.13 6.83
N ASP A 77 38.72 -23.81 7.66
CA ASP A 77 39.72 -24.81 8.07
C ASP A 77 39.06 -25.83 8.98
N GLY A 78 39.21 -27.09 8.63
CA GLY A 78 38.68 -28.18 9.43
C GLY A 78 39.28 -28.23 10.84
N VAL A 79 38.47 -28.57 11.82
CA VAL A 79 38.90 -28.82 13.20
C VAL A 79 39.11 -30.32 13.39
N THR A 80 40.32 -30.72 13.75
CA THR A 80 40.60 -32.12 14.07
C THR A 80 39.92 -32.52 15.38
N ALA A 81 39.06 -33.51 15.33
CA ALA A 81 38.42 -34.09 16.50
C ALA A 81 39.39 -35.05 17.25
N SER A 82 39.01 -35.51 18.45
CA SER A 82 39.79 -36.39 19.28
C SER A 82 40.02 -37.79 18.67
N ASP A 83 39.24 -38.17 17.68
CA ASP A 83 39.36 -39.40 16.89
C ASP A 83 40.14 -39.23 15.57
N ASN A 84 40.84 -38.10 15.42
CA ASN A 84 41.56 -37.67 14.22
C ASN A 84 40.70 -37.40 12.98
N SER A 85 39.38 -37.39 13.10
CA SER A 85 38.51 -36.94 12.02
C SER A 85 38.55 -35.39 11.88
N THR A 86 38.37 -34.89 10.67
CA THR A 86 38.28 -33.46 10.43
C THR A 86 36.80 -33.04 10.37
N ILE A 87 36.38 -32.20 11.29
CA ILE A 87 35.02 -31.65 11.33
C ILE A 87 35.04 -30.27 10.62
N TYR A 88 34.35 -30.18 9.51
CA TYR A 88 34.08 -28.92 8.86
C TYR A 88 32.76 -28.36 9.39
N SER A 89 32.76 -27.09 9.75
CA SER A 89 31.60 -26.36 10.25
C SER A 89 31.33 -25.15 9.36
N GLY A 90 30.11 -24.58 9.41
CA GLY A 90 29.81 -23.36 8.71
C GLY A 90 30.46 -22.13 9.33
N THR A 91 30.48 -21.02 8.61
CA THR A 91 30.84 -19.71 9.18
C THR A 91 29.92 -19.35 10.35
N VAL A 92 28.64 -19.66 10.21
CA VAL A 92 27.64 -19.65 11.28
C VAL A 92 27.23 -21.10 11.53
N ASP A 93 27.52 -21.64 12.69
CA ASP A 93 27.26 -23.03 13.07
C ASP A 93 26.29 -23.10 14.27
N LEU A 94 25.08 -23.61 13.99
CA LEU A 94 24.03 -23.82 14.98
C LEU A 94 23.96 -25.28 15.40
N GLY A 95 24.18 -25.54 16.67
CA GLY A 95 23.96 -26.85 17.26
C GLY A 95 22.51 -27.08 17.67
N LYS A 96 22.31 -28.15 18.43
CA LYS A 96 21.01 -28.51 19.00
C LYS A 96 20.51 -27.46 20.00
N HIS A 97 19.21 -27.19 20.02
CA HIS A 97 18.57 -26.22 20.91
C HIS A 97 19.29 -24.86 20.93
N THR A 98 19.55 -24.31 19.76
CA THR A 98 20.24 -23.02 19.63
C THR A 98 19.43 -22.05 18.78
N GLN A 99 19.53 -20.78 19.17
CA GLN A 99 18.94 -19.69 18.43
C GLN A 99 19.99 -18.60 18.19
N ILE A 100 20.05 -18.08 16.96
CA ILE A 100 20.86 -16.91 16.63
C ILE A 100 19.94 -15.89 15.95
N ASP A 101 19.95 -14.66 16.46
CA ASP A 101 19.18 -13.55 15.91
C ASP A 101 20.10 -12.48 15.35
N PHE A 102 19.82 -12.06 14.13
CA PHE A 102 20.39 -10.88 13.50
C PHE A 102 19.30 -9.80 13.38
N THR A 103 19.59 -8.65 13.95
CA THR A 103 18.67 -7.51 13.98
C THR A 103 19.44 -6.20 14.05
N SER A 104 18.74 -5.07 13.88
CA SER A 104 19.29 -3.74 14.14
C SER A 104 18.25 -2.87 14.80
N SER A 105 18.61 -2.32 15.95
CA SER A 105 17.78 -1.33 16.67
C SER A 105 17.83 0.07 16.05
N THR A 106 18.70 0.30 15.06
CA THR A 106 18.91 1.59 14.39
C THR A 106 18.38 1.64 12.96
N GLY A 107 17.76 0.57 12.47
CA GLY A 107 17.23 0.48 11.10
C GLY A 107 17.39 -0.91 10.51
N ARG A 108 17.58 -0.99 9.20
CA ARG A 108 17.78 -2.26 8.48
C ARG A 108 19.21 -2.76 8.67
N SER A 109 19.39 -4.05 8.98
CA SER A 109 20.71 -4.66 9.15
C SER A 109 21.25 -5.18 7.81
N GLN A 110 22.53 -4.89 7.51
CA GLN A 110 23.27 -5.45 6.38
C GLN A 110 24.13 -6.59 6.88
N VAL A 111 23.79 -7.84 6.56
CA VAL A 111 24.51 -9.03 7.04
C VAL A 111 25.26 -9.69 5.90
N THR A 112 26.56 -9.81 6.00
CA THR A 112 27.40 -10.54 5.03
C THR A 112 28.00 -11.79 5.67
N ILE A 113 27.81 -12.96 5.06
CA ILE A 113 28.35 -14.22 5.50
C ILE A 113 29.22 -14.82 4.39
N LEU A 114 30.48 -15.10 4.71
CA LEU A 114 31.46 -15.65 3.77
C LEU A 114 32.22 -16.83 4.39
N ALA A 115 32.16 -17.97 3.74
CA ALA A 115 33.01 -19.12 4.01
C ALA A 115 33.98 -19.33 2.85
N GLU A 116 35.28 -19.25 3.06
CA GLU A 116 36.26 -19.53 2.01
C GLU A 116 36.17 -20.99 1.54
N LYS A 117 35.83 -21.90 2.45
CA LYS A 117 35.52 -23.30 2.20
C LYS A 117 34.34 -23.75 3.08
N GLY A 118 33.56 -24.73 2.59
CA GLY A 118 32.43 -25.27 3.33
C GLY A 118 31.20 -24.36 3.30
N ASN A 119 30.34 -24.48 4.30
CA ASN A 119 29.07 -23.79 4.35
C ASN A 119 29.17 -22.38 4.97
N ALA A 120 28.41 -21.46 4.47
CA ALA A 120 28.18 -20.16 5.11
C ALA A 120 27.37 -20.34 6.40
N VAL A 121 26.32 -21.15 6.34
CA VAL A 121 25.48 -21.49 7.51
C VAL A 121 25.33 -23.00 7.61
N THR A 122 25.47 -23.53 8.81
CA THR A 122 25.21 -24.94 9.11
C THR A 122 24.31 -25.05 10.34
N GLY A 123 23.12 -25.63 10.17
CA GLY A 123 22.20 -26.01 11.22
C GLY A 123 21.93 -27.52 11.13
N LYS A 124 22.61 -28.34 11.96
CA LYS A 124 22.55 -29.82 11.87
C LYS A 124 21.40 -30.45 12.63
N ASP A 125 20.65 -29.68 13.39
CA ASP A 125 19.60 -30.18 14.26
C ASP A 125 18.27 -29.49 13.97
N VAL A 126 17.18 -30.24 14.02
CA VAL A 126 15.81 -29.72 13.77
C VAL A 126 15.36 -28.67 14.79
N THR A 127 16.01 -28.58 15.93
CA THR A 127 15.75 -27.59 16.99
C THR A 127 16.60 -26.32 16.86
N SER A 128 17.45 -26.22 15.83
CA SER A 128 18.23 -25.02 15.56
C SER A 128 17.33 -23.94 14.89
N LEU A 129 17.53 -22.69 15.28
CA LEU A 129 16.75 -21.55 14.81
C LEU A 129 17.66 -20.39 14.44
N LEU A 130 17.53 -19.90 13.20
CA LEU A 130 18.23 -18.74 12.71
C LEU A 130 17.21 -17.68 12.29
N ASN A 131 17.27 -16.52 12.92
CA ASN A 131 16.37 -15.41 12.67
C ASN A 131 17.09 -14.24 12.01
N PHE A 132 16.52 -13.74 10.93
CA PHE A 132 16.86 -12.46 10.32
C PHE A 132 15.63 -11.56 10.38
N THR A 133 15.76 -10.41 11.05
CA THR A 133 14.69 -9.45 11.19
C THR A 133 15.13 -8.12 10.61
N ASN A 134 14.32 -7.59 9.67
CA ASN A 134 14.59 -6.34 8.97
C ASN A 134 16.03 -6.29 8.43
N SER A 135 16.43 -7.32 7.67
CA SER A 135 17.82 -7.53 7.26
C SER A 135 17.97 -7.80 5.77
N ASP A 136 19.03 -7.26 5.16
CA ASP A 136 19.53 -7.67 3.86
C ASP A 136 20.76 -8.57 4.07
N VAL A 137 20.61 -9.83 3.72
CA VAL A 137 21.59 -10.87 3.99
C VAL A 137 22.28 -11.25 2.68
N SER A 138 23.60 -11.11 2.62
CA SER A 138 24.43 -11.56 1.51
C SER A 138 25.19 -12.82 1.88
N ILE A 139 24.90 -13.93 1.22
CA ILE A 139 25.74 -15.14 1.25
C ILE A 139 26.80 -14.99 0.16
N ALA A 140 27.90 -14.35 0.54
CA ALA A 140 28.94 -14.00 -0.41
C ALA A 140 29.73 -15.20 -0.94
N LYS A 141 29.83 -16.27 -0.12
CA LYS A 141 30.42 -17.56 -0.50
C LYS A 141 30.06 -18.65 0.51
N GLY A 142 29.86 -19.87 0.02
CA GLY A 142 29.46 -21.05 0.80
C GLY A 142 27.94 -21.24 0.80
N ASP A 143 27.51 -22.44 1.14
CA ASP A 143 26.10 -22.82 1.12
C ASP A 143 25.41 -22.55 2.47
N VAL A 144 24.10 -22.34 2.42
CA VAL A 144 23.22 -22.38 3.59
C VAL A 144 22.63 -23.78 3.68
N GLU A 145 22.87 -24.47 4.76
CA GLU A 145 22.35 -25.83 5.02
C GLU A 145 21.78 -25.91 6.44
N SER A 146 20.45 -25.95 6.58
CA SER A 146 19.79 -26.03 7.88
C SER A 146 18.76 -27.16 7.95
N ALA A 147 18.97 -28.11 8.85
CA ALA A 147 17.94 -29.07 9.23
C ALA A 147 16.89 -28.47 10.19
N GLY A 148 17.16 -27.33 10.77
CA GLY A 148 16.23 -26.56 11.62
C GLY A 148 15.48 -25.48 10.85
N SER A 149 14.96 -24.50 11.59
CA SER A 149 14.19 -23.39 11.03
C SER A 149 15.05 -22.17 10.71
N ILE A 150 14.74 -21.50 9.60
CA ILE A 150 15.24 -20.17 9.27
C ILE A 150 14.02 -19.24 9.20
N ASN A 151 14.02 -18.20 10.01
CA ASN A 151 12.96 -17.21 10.03
C ASN A 151 13.44 -15.93 9.33
N LEU A 152 12.66 -15.45 8.37
CA LEU A 152 12.93 -14.27 7.58
C LEU A 152 11.77 -13.28 7.75
N THR A 153 11.94 -12.28 8.60
CA THR A 153 10.94 -11.23 8.81
C THR A 153 11.43 -9.94 8.17
N GLU A 154 10.70 -9.43 7.19
CA GLU A 154 11.07 -8.23 6.42
C GLU A 154 12.52 -8.30 5.88
N SER A 155 12.96 -9.49 5.46
CA SER A 155 14.37 -9.76 5.18
C SER A 155 14.57 -10.37 3.81
N ASN A 156 15.67 -9.96 3.15
CA ASN A 156 16.07 -10.48 1.85
C ASN A 156 17.37 -11.25 1.99
N VAL A 157 17.44 -12.43 1.39
CA VAL A 157 18.68 -13.25 1.31
C VAL A 157 19.15 -13.28 -0.13
N THR A 158 20.36 -12.83 -0.40
CA THR A 158 20.98 -12.88 -1.72
C THR A 158 22.11 -13.90 -1.73
N LEU A 159 22.01 -14.89 -2.61
CA LEU A 159 23.03 -15.93 -2.79
C LEU A 159 24.03 -15.50 -3.88
N SER A 160 25.31 -15.82 -3.67
CA SER A 160 26.33 -15.69 -4.71
C SER A 160 26.08 -16.67 -5.88
N GLU A 161 26.84 -16.51 -6.96
CA GLU A 161 26.74 -17.38 -8.15
C GLU A 161 27.12 -18.86 -7.88
N THR A 162 27.69 -19.16 -6.72
CA THR A 162 28.11 -20.51 -6.35
C THR A 162 27.41 -21.06 -5.10
N SER A 163 26.60 -20.23 -4.44
CA SER A 163 25.95 -20.58 -3.17
C SER A 163 24.59 -21.21 -3.38
N LYS A 164 24.26 -22.18 -2.53
CA LYS A 164 22.96 -22.83 -2.46
C LYS A 164 22.29 -22.55 -1.11
N PHE A 165 20.96 -22.65 -1.09
CA PHE A 165 20.15 -22.47 0.11
C PHE A 165 19.27 -23.70 0.33
N TYR A 166 19.54 -24.41 1.42
CA TYR A 166 18.69 -25.48 1.89
C TYR A 166 18.22 -25.19 3.32
N ALA A 167 16.90 -25.30 3.54
CA ALA A 167 16.32 -25.28 4.88
C ALA A 167 15.16 -26.27 4.98
N SER A 168 15.12 -27.06 6.06
CA SER A 168 13.97 -27.94 6.33
C SER A 168 12.70 -27.14 6.56
N LYS A 169 12.80 -25.99 7.23
CA LYS A 169 11.66 -25.11 7.49
C LYS A 169 12.04 -23.65 7.32
N VAL A 170 11.20 -22.90 6.62
CA VAL A 170 11.28 -21.44 6.55
C VAL A 170 9.98 -20.85 7.06
N GLU A 171 10.09 -19.91 7.99
CA GLU A 171 9.01 -19.00 8.37
C GLU A 171 9.36 -17.62 7.81
N ALA A 172 8.54 -17.12 6.89
CA ALA A 172 8.82 -15.85 6.25
C ALA A 172 7.62 -14.90 6.35
N ALA A 173 7.92 -13.66 6.65
CA ALA A 173 6.97 -12.56 6.59
C ALA A 173 7.60 -11.46 5.74
N ASN A 174 7.05 -11.19 4.55
CA ASN A 174 7.56 -10.21 3.60
C ASN A 174 9.06 -10.39 3.30
N ALA A 175 9.44 -11.57 2.79
CA ALA A 175 10.83 -11.94 2.58
C ALA A 175 11.12 -12.43 1.17
N SER A 176 12.39 -12.36 0.75
CA SER A 176 12.84 -12.92 -0.52
C SER A 176 14.15 -13.69 -0.42
N ILE A 177 14.32 -14.70 -1.30
CA ILE A 177 15.58 -15.38 -1.55
C ILE A 177 15.94 -15.16 -3.01
N VAL A 178 16.99 -14.40 -3.26
CA VAL A 178 17.54 -14.13 -4.60
C VAL A 178 18.69 -15.10 -4.85
N PHE A 179 18.66 -15.85 -5.96
CA PHE A 179 19.73 -16.76 -6.34
C PHE A 179 20.28 -16.44 -7.72
N ASN A 180 21.56 -16.76 -7.96
CA ASN A 180 22.31 -16.27 -9.11
C ASN A 180 22.99 -17.38 -9.94
N GLN A 181 22.47 -18.62 -9.89
CA GLN A 181 22.98 -19.73 -10.70
C GLN A 181 21.86 -20.64 -11.19
N VAL A 182 22.11 -21.32 -12.32
CA VAL A 182 21.25 -22.37 -12.88
C VAL A 182 21.90 -23.73 -12.62
N ALA A 183 21.50 -24.37 -11.53
CA ALA A 183 21.99 -25.70 -11.15
C ALA A 183 20.90 -26.42 -10.33
N ALA A 184 21.03 -27.71 -10.13
CA ALA A 184 20.06 -28.48 -9.34
C ALA A 184 20.07 -28.06 -7.87
N ASP A 185 18.88 -27.97 -7.26
CA ASP A 185 18.67 -27.67 -5.84
C ASP A 185 19.44 -26.42 -5.35
N VAL A 186 19.39 -25.32 -6.12
CA VAL A 186 20.00 -24.06 -5.69
C VAL A 186 19.23 -23.47 -4.51
N VAL A 187 17.90 -23.52 -4.56
CA VAL A 187 17.03 -23.18 -3.44
C VAL A 187 16.10 -24.35 -3.17
N LYS A 188 16.22 -24.91 -1.98
CA LYS A 188 15.37 -26.01 -1.52
C LYS A 188 14.80 -25.69 -0.14
N VAL A 189 13.48 -25.71 -0.02
CA VAL A 189 12.77 -25.54 1.25
C VAL A 189 11.73 -26.64 1.38
N ASP A 190 11.86 -27.50 2.40
CA ASP A 190 10.94 -28.62 2.56
C ASP A 190 9.58 -28.20 3.12
N THR A 191 9.55 -27.19 4.01
CA THR A 191 8.33 -26.68 4.63
C THR A 191 8.35 -25.17 4.72
N VAL A 192 7.26 -24.53 4.28
CA VAL A 192 6.99 -23.11 4.48
C VAL A 192 5.72 -23.02 5.33
N THR A 193 5.70 -22.15 6.35
CA THR A 193 4.51 -21.99 7.21
C THR A 193 3.38 -21.26 6.48
N ASP A 194 2.13 -21.54 6.85
CA ASP A 194 0.92 -21.02 6.17
C ASP A 194 0.84 -19.48 6.13
N ASN A 195 1.46 -18.82 7.10
CA ASN A 195 1.52 -17.35 7.17
C ASN A 195 2.77 -16.76 6.50
N SER A 196 3.52 -17.57 5.78
CA SER A 196 4.79 -17.17 5.20
C SER A 196 4.62 -16.59 3.82
N SER A 197 5.08 -15.36 3.64
CA SER A 197 5.23 -14.69 2.36
C SER A 197 6.69 -14.71 1.95
N ILE A 198 7.11 -15.76 1.22
CA ILE A 198 8.45 -15.88 0.68
C ILE A 198 8.41 -15.80 -0.83
N LYS A 199 9.29 -14.99 -1.42
CA LYS A 199 9.53 -14.95 -2.86
C LYS A 199 10.90 -15.56 -3.15
N VAL A 200 10.95 -16.53 -4.03
CA VAL A 200 12.21 -17.08 -4.57
C VAL A 200 12.43 -16.46 -5.94
N VAL A 201 13.51 -15.69 -6.08
CA VAL A 201 13.73 -14.82 -7.23
C VAL A 201 15.01 -15.23 -7.96
N ALA A 202 14.89 -15.48 -9.26
CA ALA A 202 16.04 -15.61 -10.13
C ALA A 202 16.70 -14.24 -10.32
N GLY A 203 17.97 -14.13 -9.94
CA GLY A 203 18.70 -12.86 -9.98
C GLY A 203 19.03 -12.39 -11.39
N SER A 204 19.50 -11.16 -11.47
CA SER A 204 19.79 -10.44 -12.72
C SER A 204 20.78 -11.13 -13.64
N ASN A 205 21.79 -11.79 -13.07
CA ASN A 205 22.81 -12.50 -13.86
C ASN A 205 22.20 -13.66 -14.67
N ILE A 206 21.19 -14.35 -14.10
CA ILE A 206 20.47 -15.40 -14.79
C ILE A 206 19.59 -14.79 -15.89
N THR A 207 18.81 -13.75 -15.56
CA THR A 207 17.87 -13.15 -16.51
C THR A 207 18.59 -12.51 -17.70
N ALA A 208 19.73 -11.86 -17.49
CA ALA A 208 20.56 -11.30 -18.55
C ALA A 208 21.09 -12.37 -19.52
N GLN A 209 21.33 -13.59 -19.04
CA GLN A 209 21.85 -14.70 -19.83
C GLN A 209 20.83 -15.29 -20.81
N TYR A 210 19.55 -15.29 -20.47
CA TYR A 210 18.49 -15.98 -21.23
C TYR A 210 17.58 -15.06 -22.05
N GLY A 211 17.68 -13.75 -21.88
CA GLY A 211 17.01 -12.75 -22.72
C GLY A 211 15.49 -12.63 -22.58
N SER A 212 14.82 -13.60 -21.96
CA SER A 212 13.40 -13.54 -21.63
C SER A 212 13.09 -14.32 -20.37
N ALA A 213 12.04 -13.93 -19.67
CA ALA A 213 11.62 -14.58 -18.44
C ALA A 213 11.19 -16.04 -18.67
N GLU A 214 10.53 -16.32 -19.80
CA GLU A 214 10.11 -17.67 -20.17
C GLU A 214 11.32 -18.60 -20.36
N ALA A 215 12.36 -18.13 -21.05
CA ALA A 215 13.60 -18.89 -21.23
C ALA A 215 14.34 -19.12 -19.90
N VAL A 216 14.34 -18.15 -18.99
CA VAL A 216 14.90 -18.30 -17.63
C VAL A 216 14.20 -19.44 -16.91
N LEU A 217 12.89 -19.45 -16.89
CA LEU A 217 12.15 -20.46 -16.12
C LEU A 217 12.25 -21.85 -16.72
N GLN A 218 12.22 -21.94 -18.02
CA GLN A 218 12.45 -23.22 -18.67
C GLN A 218 13.82 -23.77 -18.25
N ALA A 219 14.86 -22.96 -18.29
CA ALA A 219 16.20 -23.36 -17.87
C ALA A 219 16.26 -23.73 -16.38
N LEU A 220 15.59 -22.99 -15.50
CA LEU A 220 15.53 -23.28 -14.08
C LEU A 220 14.74 -24.56 -13.78
N GLU A 221 13.69 -24.83 -14.52
CA GLU A 221 12.90 -26.04 -14.38
C GLU A 221 13.65 -27.29 -14.89
N GLU A 222 14.28 -27.20 -16.06
CA GLU A 222 15.11 -28.27 -16.62
C GLU A 222 16.28 -28.62 -15.69
N ALA A 223 16.87 -27.61 -15.05
CA ALA A 223 17.92 -27.78 -14.07
C ALA A 223 17.42 -28.29 -12.70
N GLY A 224 16.12 -28.21 -12.41
CA GLY A 224 15.60 -28.46 -11.07
C GLY A 224 16.14 -27.47 -10.02
N ALA A 225 16.31 -26.21 -10.41
CA ALA A 225 17.02 -25.22 -9.60
C ALA A 225 16.30 -24.87 -8.30
N VAL A 226 14.98 -24.90 -8.28
CA VAL A 226 14.16 -24.65 -7.09
C VAL A 226 13.31 -25.88 -6.79
N SER A 227 13.35 -26.37 -5.57
CA SER A 227 12.65 -27.57 -5.15
C SER A 227 11.95 -27.42 -3.79
N GLY A 228 11.12 -28.41 -3.44
CA GLY A 228 10.27 -28.35 -2.25
C GLY A 228 9.20 -27.28 -2.37
N LYS A 229 8.77 -26.71 -1.25
CA LYS A 229 7.75 -25.65 -1.20
C LYS A 229 8.20 -24.31 -1.77
N ALA A 230 9.51 -24.07 -1.86
CA ALA A 230 10.06 -22.88 -2.51
C ALA A 230 9.67 -22.78 -4.00
N LYS A 231 9.38 -23.91 -4.65
CA LYS A 231 9.00 -23.94 -6.06
C LYS A 231 7.68 -23.19 -6.33
N ASP A 232 6.77 -23.21 -5.38
CA ASP A 232 5.45 -22.58 -5.51
C ASP A 232 5.52 -21.04 -5.53
N THR A 233 6.68 -20.48 -5.17
CA THR A 233 6.91 -19.03 -5.02
C THR A 233 7.99 -18.49 -5.97
N LEU A 234 8.40 -19.29 -6.96
CA LEU A 234 9.46 -18.91 -7.91
C LEU A 234 9.00 -17.77 -8.80
N THR A 235 9.82 -16.73 -8.87
CA THR A 235 9.68 -15.59 -9.77
C THR A 235 10.98 -15.32 -10.51
N ALA A 236 10.93 -14.58 -11.61
CA ALA A 236 12.14 -14.17 -12.33
C ALA A 236 12.15 -12.65 -12.53
N ASN A 237 13.29 -12.03 -12.24
CA ASN A 237 13.53 -10.63 -12.52
C ASN A 237 14.10 -10.46 -13.93
N LEU A 238 13.47 -9.61 -14.72
CA LEU A 238 14.01 -9.15 -15.99
C LEU A 238 14.82 -7.87 -15.77
N ALA A 239 16.02 -7.82 -16.38
CA ALA A 239 16.90 -6.64 -16.40
C ALA A 239 17.58 -6.20 -15.09
N GLY A 240 17.78 -7.06 -14.14
CA GLY A 240 18.69 -6.80 -13.03
C GLY A 240 18.20 -5.90 -11.93
N GLN A 241 16.92 -5.67 -11.86
CA GLN A 241 16.27 -4.99 -10.74
C GLN A 241 15.37 -6.00 -10.01
N GLU A 242 15.34 -5.92 -8.69
CA GLU A 242 14.26 -6.57 -7.94
C GLU A 242 12.94 -5.99 -8.48
N SER A 243 12.15 -6.85 -9.16
CA SER A 243 10.92 -6.38 -9.77
C SER A 243 9.81 -6.36 -8.73
N ASP A 244 9.29 -5.19 -8.47
CA ASP A 244 8.02 -5.04 -7.78
C ASP A 244 6.83 -5.32 -8.71
N LEU A 245 7.12 -5.53 -10.02
CA LEU A 245 6.21 -6.09 -11.01
C LEU A 245 6.50 -7.59 -11.14
N THR A 246 6.10 -8.39 -10.16
CA THR A 246 6.38 -9.83 -10.16
C THR A 246 5.54 -10.53 -11.21
N SER A 247 6.21 -11.29 -12.08
CA SER A 247 5.58 -12.26 -12.95
C SER A 247 5.34 -13.54 -12.15
N ALA A 248 4.12 -13.97 -11.97
CA ALA A 248 3.82 -15.28 -11.45
C ALA A 248 3.82 -16.30 -12.61
N TRP A 249 4.32 -17.49 -12.31
CA TRP A 249 4.42 -18.57 -13.26
C TRP A 249 3.39 -19.64 -12.90
N GLU A 250 2.63 -20.07 -13.88
CA GLU A 250 1.68 -21.15 -13.72
C GLU A 250 2.20 -22.39 -14.43
N ARG A 251 2.02 -23.53 -13.78
CA ARG A 251 2.25 -24.82 -14.38
C ARG A 251 0.93 -25.34 -14.95
N ASP A 252 0.89 -25.61 -16.26
CA ASP A 252 -0.27 -26.23 -16.88
C ASP A 252 -0.43 -27.71 -16.44
N THR A 253 -1.56 -28.31 -16.79
CA THR A 253 -1.87 -29.71 -16.46
C THR A 253 -0.89 -30.73 -17.05
N ASN A 254 -0.06 -30.33 -18.00
CA ASN A 254 0.98 -31.15 -18.64
C ASN A 254 2.38 -30.92 -18.01
N GLY A 255 2.45 -30.08 -16.97
CA GLY A 255 3.72 -29.75 -16.31
C GLY A 255 4.55 -28.69 -17.04
N LYS A 256 4.03 -28.10 -18.11
CA LYS A 256 4.69 -26.99 -18.81
C LYS A 256 4.53 -25.73 -18.00
N VAL A 257 5.64 -25.07 -17.70
CA VAL A 257 5.64 -23.77 -17.03
C VAL A 257 5.28 -22.70 -18.06
N THR A 258 4.20 -21.98 -17.79
CA THR A 258 3.75 -20.87 -18.61
C THR A 258 3.79 -19.59 -17.81
N TYR A 259 4.20 -18.52 -18.46
CA TYR A 259 4.09 -17.18 -17.91
C TYR A 259 2.61 -16.80 -17.86
N ALA A 260 2.04 -16.72 -16.67
CA ALA A 260 0.71 -16.17 -16.48
C ALA A 260 0.84 -14.65 -16.44
N ASN A 261 0.51 -13.99 -17.52
CA ASN A 261 0.47 -12.55 -17.62
C ASN A 261 -0.54 -12.03 -16.57
N GLY A 262 -0.06 -11.44 -15.48
CA GLY A 262 -0.87 -10.75 -14.51
C GLY A 262 -1.50 -11.58 -13.37
N SER A 263 -1.00 -12.77 -13.05
CA SER A 263 -1.64 -13.62 -12.04
C SER A 263 -1.38 -13.25 -10.58
N ALA A 264 -0.43 -12.39 -10.27
CA ALA A 264 -0.28 -11.83 -8.92
C ALA A 264 0.11 -10.36 -9.02
N GLU A 265 -0.84 -9.49 -8.74
CA GLU A 265 -0.55 -8.08 -8.54
C GLU A 265 0.42 -7.91 -7.37
N SER A 266 1.51 -7.17 -7.62
CA SER A 266 2.39 -6.82 -6.52
C SER A 266 1.68 -5.83 -5.58
N PRO A 267 2.05 -5.78 -4.30
CA PRO A 267 1.51 -4.77 -3.38
C PRO A 267 1.70 -3.32 -3.88
N VAL A 268 2.72 -3.06 -4.69
CA VAL A 268 2.96 -1.74 -5.30
C VAL A 268 1.92 -1.44 -6.38
N LEU A 269 1.58 -2.42 -7.23
CA LEU A 269 0.53 -2.27 -8.23
C LEU A 269 -0.85 -2.10 -7.57
N THR A 270 -1.12 -2.89 -6.53
CA THR A 270 -2.34 -2.75 -5.73
C THR A 270 -2.44 -1.34 -5.11
N ALA A 271 -1.34 -0.79 -4.59
CA ALA A 271 -1.31 0.59 -4.08
C ALA A 271 -1.59 1.63 -5.18
N ALA A 272 -1.08 1.43 -6.39
CA ALA A 272 -1.37 2.31 -7.52
C ALA A 272 -2.86 2.28 -7.93
N LYS A 273 -3.50 1.12 -7.91
CA LYS A 273 -4.96 1.00 -8.12
C LYS A 273 -5.75 1.77 -7.05
N HIS A 274 -5.38 1.60 -5.77
CA HIS A 274 -6.00 2.34 -4.68
C HIS A 274 -5.86 3.87 -4.88
N ALA A 275 -4.68 4.34 -5.28
CA ALA A 275 -4.43 5.76 -5.52
C ALA A 275 -5.31 6.31 -6.65
N ASN A 276 -5.45 5.59 -7.77
CA ASN A 276 -6.34 5.98 -8.88
C ASN A 276 -7.80 6.02 -8.44
N ALA A 277 -8.25 4.98 -7.72
CA ALA A 277 -9.62 4.90 -7.20
C ALA A 277 -9.93 6.03 -6.22
N ALA A 278 -8.99 6.38 -5.33
CA ALA A 278 -9.13 7.47 -4.39
C ALA A 278 -9.25 8.84 -5.08
N ASN A 279 -8.43 9.11 -6.09
CA ASN A 279 -8.48 10.38 -6.84
C ASN A 279 -9.80 10.58 -7.57
N LEU A 280 -10.35 9.52 -8.19
CA LEU A 280 -11.67 9.60 -8.82
C LEU A 280 -12.77 9.79 -7.78
N ALA A 281 -12.73 9.06 -6.66
CA ALA A 281 -13.70 9.19 -5.59
C ALA A 281 -13.68 10.59 -4.99
N GLN A 282 -12.49 11.18 -4.77
CA GLN A 282 -12.34 12.54 -4.28
C GLN A 282 -12.94 13.57 -5.25
N TRP A 283 -12.68 13.45 -6.55
CA TRP A 283 -13.24 14.40 -7.51
C TRP A 283 -14.76 14.27 -7.67
N ARG A 284 -15.33 13.06 -7.55
CA ARG A 284 -16.77 12.84 -7.44
C ARG A 284 -17.37 13.49 -6.20
N TYR A 285 -16.65 13.43 -5.07
CA TYR A 285 -17.06 14.07 -3.82
C TYR A 285 -17.29 15.58 -3.97
N GLU A 286 -16.55 16.24 -4.83
CA GLU A 286 -16.66 17.66 -5.13
C GLU A 286 -17.94 18.03 -5.90
N VAL A 287 -18.80 17.10 -6.28
CA VAL A 287 -20.13 17.39 -6.86
C VAL A 287 -21.00 18.04 -5.79
N ASN A 288 -21.44 19.25 -6.08
CA ASN A 288 -22.12 20.13 -5.13
C ASN A 288 -23.57 20.33 -5.55
N HIS A 289 -24.49 19.63 -4.93
CA HIS A 289 -25.93 19.87 -5.12
C HIS A 289 -26.31 21.28 -4.65
N LEU A 290 -27.32 21.87 -5.30
CA LEU A 290 -27.75 23.24 -5.01
C LEU A 290 -28.11 23.43 -3.53
N SER A 291 -28.88 22.51 -2.95
CA SER A 291 -29.35 22.60 -1.56
C SER A 291 -28.20 22.59 -0.54
N ASP A 292 -27.13 21.85 -0.85
CA ASP A 292 -25.96 21.75 0.03
C ASP A 292 -25.04 22.95 -0.07
N ARG A 293 -25.05 23.66 -1.21
CA ARG A 293 -24.16 24.78 -1.49
C ARG A 293 -24.73 26.12 -1.06
N LEU A 294 -25.96 26.41 -1.41
CA LEU A 294 -26.55 27.73 -1.21
C LEU A 294 -27.69 27.75 -0.19
N GLY A 295 -28.28 26.58 0.15
CA GLY A 295 -29.59 26.55 0.80
C GLY A 295 -30.71 27.13 -0.09
N ASP A 296 -31.84 27.44 0.49
CA ASP A 296 -32.92 28.12 -0.24
C ASP A 296 -32.70 29.64 -0.22
N VAL A 297 -32.06 30.17 -1.25
CA VAL A 297 -31.72 31.60 -1.36
C VAL A 297 -32.90 32.49 -1.64
N ARG A 298 -34.07 31.93 -2.03
CA ARG A 298 -35.29 32.69 -2.37
C ARG A 298 -35.87 33.41 -1.14
N THR A 299 -35.54 32.95 0.05
CA THR A 299 -36.05 33.52 1.30
C THR A 299 -35.20 34.65 1.87
N LEU A 300 -34.04 34.94 1.27
CA LEU A 300 -33.12 35.98 1.70
C LEU A 300 -33.29 37.24 0.84
N ARG A 301 -33.18 38.42 1.44
CA ARG A 301 -33.30 39.72 0.76
C ARG A 301 -31.93 40.34 0.57
N GLY A 302 -31.56 40.61 -0.68
CA GLY A 302 -30.32 41.26 -1.06
C GLY A 302 -29.98 41.04 -2.53
N THR A 303 -29.05 41.83 -3.06
CA THR A 303 -28.60 41.74 -4.45
C THR A 303 -27.26 41.02 -4.63
N ALA A 304 -26.53 40.88 -3.55
CA ALA A 304 -25.27 40.16 -3.52
C ALA A 304 -25.19 39.33 -2.25
N GLY A 305 -24.47 38.22 -2.30
CA GLY A 305 -24.28 37.30 -1.17
C GLY A 305 -22.86 36.79 -1.07
N THR A 306 -22.47 36.50 0.14
CA THR A 306 -21.23 35.74 0.45
C THR A 306 -21.60 34.58 1.35
N TRP A 307 -20.99 33.46 1.12
CA TRP A 307 -21.23 32.25 1.88
C TRP A 307 -19.95 31.49 2.16
N ALA A 308 -19.97 30.73 3.24
CA ALA A 308 -18.93 29.80 3.56
C ALA A 308 -19.55 28.50 4.07
N ARG A 309 -18.93 27.37 3.76
CA ARG A 309 -19.35 26.07 4.29
C ARG A 309 -18.15 25.18 4.57
N VAL A 310 -18.34 24.27 5.51
CA VAL A 310 -17.49 23.11 5.74
C VAL A 310 -18.32 21.87 5.42
N TYR A 311 -17.77 20.98 4.64
CA TYR A 311 -18.39 19.69 4.34
C TYR A 311 -17.35 18.60 4.31
N GLY A 312 -17.77 17.38 4.62
CA GLY A 312 -16.91 16.22 4.64
C GLY A 312 -17.68 14.93 4.38
N ALA A 313 -16.97 13.90 3.94
CA ALA A 313 -17.52 12.58 3.74
C ALA A 313 -16.50 11.49 4.02
N GLU A 314 -17.02 10.30 4.33
CA GLU A 314 -16.28 9.06 4.25
C GLU A 314 -16.92 8.20 3.16
N ALA A 315 -16.22 8.11 2.02
CA ALA A 315 -16.65 7.32 0.87
C ALA A 315 -15.84 6.03 0.77
N LYS A 316 -16.45 5.01 0.16
CA LYS A 316 -15.81 3.74 -0.19
C LYS A 316 -16.13 3.45 -1.64
N VAL A 317 -15.10 3.21 -2.44
CA VAL A 317 -15.19 2.69 -3.81
C VAL A 317 -14.61 1.29 -3.86
N SER A 318 -15.20 0.42 -4.64
CA SER A 318 -14.81 -0.99 -4.67
C SER A 318 -15.01 -1.58 -6.06
N ASP A 319 -13.96 -2.22 -6.55
CA ASP A 319 -13.95 -3.16 -7.66
C ASP A 319 -12.96 -4.27 -7.30
N SER A 320 -11.85 -4.43 -8.00
CA SER A 320 -10.80 -5.38 -7.62
C SER A 320 -10.08 -4.97 -6.34
N VAL A 321 -10.00 -3.66 -6.07
CA VAL A 321 -9.56 -3.10 -4.78
C VAL A 321 -10.71 -2.38 -4.08
N SER A 322 -10.66 -2.31 -2.76
CA SER A 322 -11.65 -1.59 -1.95
C SER A 322 -10.98 -0.44 -1.23
N THR A 323 -11.23 0.79 -1.70
CA THR A 323 -10.57 2.01 -1.23
C THR A 323 -11.55 2.85 -0.41
N ARG A 324 -11.12 3.28 0.76
CA ARG A 324 -11.84 4.24 1.60
C ARG A 324 -11.16 5.58 1.53
N VAL A 325 -11.94 6.62 1.28
CA VAL A 325 -11.50 8.01 1.21
C VAL A 325 -12.26 8.80 2.25
N ARG A 326 -11.54 9.51 3.10
CA ARG A 326 -12.10 10.51 4.00
C ARG A 326 -11.64 11.87 3.51
N ALA A 327 -12.57 12.80 3.35
CA ALA A 327 -12.27 14.14 2.86
C ALA A 327 -13.04 15.19 3.66
N ASP A 328 -12.36 16.30 3.95
CA ASP A 328 -12.92 17.48 4.61
C ASP A 328 -12.60 18.73 3.79
N THR A 329 -13.59 19.56 3.55
CA THR A 329 -13.47 20.73 2.66
C THR A 329 -13.96 22.00 3.35
N LEU A 330 -13.16 23.04 3.23
CA LEU A 330 -13.59 24.43 3.45
C LEU A 330 -13.85 25.09 2.10
N GLN A 331 -15.06 25.58 1.88
CA GLN A 331 -15.42 26.30 0.66
C GLN A 331 -16.02 27.66 0.98
N VAL A 332 -15.61 28.67 0.23
CA VAL A 332 -16.13 30.05 0.32
C VAL A 332 -16.55 30.53 -1.05
N GLY A 333 -17.61 31.32 -1.11
CA GLY A 333 -18.10 31.83 -2.38
C GLY A 333 -18.82 33.14 -2.22
N SER A 334 -18.99 33.79 -3.35
CA SER A 334 -19.77 35.03 -3.46
C SER A 334 -20.54 35.05 -4.77
N ASP A 335 -21.71 35.69 -4.75
CA ASP A 335 -22.59 35.76 -5.89
C ASP A 335 -23.36 37.07 -5.92
N VAL A 336 -23.93 37.32 -7.08
CA VAL A 336 -24.76 38.50 -7.34
C VAL A 336 -26.04 38.09 -8.07
N ALA A 337 -27.12 38.78 -7.77
CA ALA A 337 -28.35 38.64 -8.54
C ALA A 337 -28.18 39.24 -9.94
N LEU A 338 -28.55 38.47 -10.95
CA LEU A 338 -28.57 38.92 -12.35
C LEU A 338 -30.01 38.92 -12.86
N GLY A 339 -30.62 40.11 -12.86
CA GLY A 339 -32.04 40.25 -13.10
C GLY A 339 -32.88 39.70 -11.94
N GLU A 340 -34.12 39.29 -12.25
CA GLU A 340 -35.09 38.84 -11.22
C GLU A 340 -34.97 37.37 -10.86
N ASN A 341 -34.39 36.56 -11.75
CA ASN A 341 -34.47 35.09 -11.64
C ASN A 341 -33.13 34.40 -11.52
N TRP A 342 -32.00 35.07 -11.76
CA TRP A 342 -30.70 34.46 -11.77
C TRP A 342 -29.80 34.96 -10.66
N ILE A 343 -29.01 34.03 -10.12
CA ILE A 343 -27.88 34.26 -9.23
C ILE A 343 -26.65 33.67 -9.89
N VAL A 344 -25.60 34.45 -10.06
CA VAL A 344 -24.32 34.00 -10.63
C VAL A 344 -23.20 34.28 -9.65
N GLY A 345 -22.28 33.36 -9.54
CA GLY A 345 -21.22 33.46 -8.53
C GLY A 345 -20.00 32.62 -8.82
N ALA A 346 -19.04 32.75 -7.93
CA ALA A 346 -17.81 32.03 -7.92
C ALA A 346 -17.51 31.47 -6.52
N ALA A 347 -16.82 30.36 -6.45
CA ALA A 347 -16.40 29.75 -5.21
C ALA A 347 -14.96 29.25 -5.31
N PHE A 348 -14.31 29.21 -4.15
CA PHE A 348 -13.00 28.59 -3.96
C PHE A 348 -13.10 27.56 -2.82
N GLY A 349 -12.48 26.39 -3.01
CA GLY A 349 -12.44 25.31 -2.02
C GLY A 349 -11.02 24.82 -1.78
N TYR A 350 -10.79 24.38 -0.55
CA TYR A 350 -9.64 23.59 -0.16
C TYR A 350 -10.13 22.32 0.51
N THR A 351 -9.65 21.20 0.02
CA THR A 351 -9.98 19.86 0.50
C THR A 351 -8.70 19.16 0.96
N ASP A 352 -8.76 18.60 2.14
CA ASP A 352 -7.78 17.66 2.71
C ASP A 352 -8.41 16.27 2.72
N SER A 353 -7.72 15.27 2.17
CA SER A 353 -8.25 13.90 2.13
C SER A 353 -7.20 12.84 2.37
N ASP A 354 -7.61 11.83 3.13
CA ASP A 354 -6.82 10.68 3.52
C ASP A 354 -7.45 9.38 3.00
N SER A 355 -6.60 8.47 2.57
CA SER A 355 -6.99 7.11 2.21
C SER A 355 -6.01 6.10 2.79
N ASP A 356 -6.49 5.23 3.67
CA ASP A 356 -5.73 4.12 4.22
C ASP A 356 -6.12 2.81 3.54
N PHE A 357 -5.15 2.05 3.10
CA PHE A 357 -5.34 0.72 2.52
C PHE A 357 -4.26 -0.26 2.97
N THR A 358 -4.51 -1.56 2.83
CA THR A 358 -3.65 -2.62 3.39
C THR A 358 -2.21 -2.59 2.89
N VAL A 359 -1.95 -1.96 1.74
CA VAL A 359 -0.64 -1.91 1.07
C VAL A 359 -0.03 -0.50 1.07
N GLY A 360 -0.61 0.45 1.82
CA GLY A 360 -0.12 1.83 1.89
C GLY A 360 -1.16 2.85 2.31
N SER A 361 -0.87 4.11 2.02
CA SER A 361 -1.77 5.26 2.22
C SER A 361 -1.63 6.28 1.10
N LEU A 362 -2.62 7.13 0.96
CA LEU A 362 -2.60 8.28 0.06
C LEU A 362 -3.14 9.50 0.81
N ASP A 363 -2.34 10.56 0.82
CA ASP A 363 -2.72 11.87 1.33
C ASP A 363 -2.89 12.81 0.14
N THR A 364 -3.97 13.56 0.06
CA THR A 364 -4.24 14.45 -1.08
C THR A 364 -4.79 15.80 -0.64
N ASP A 365 -4.08 16.85 -1.03
CA ASP A 365 -4.51 18.23 -0.95
C ASP A 365 -5.14 18.67 -2.27
N ALA A 366 -6.36 19.24 -2.24
CA ALA A 366 -7.00 19.75 -3.44
C ALA A 366 -7.44 21.20 -3.30
N TYR A 367 -7.19 21.97 -4.35
CA TYR A 367 -7.68 23.34 -4.51
C TYR A 367 -8.66 23.39 -5.67
N THR A 368 -9.86 23.90 -5.41
CA THR A 368 -10.93 23.98 -6.41
C THR A 368 -11.39 25.42 -6.62
N PHE A 369 -11.70 25.74 -7.86
CA PHE A 369 -12.37 26.97 -8.25
C PHE A 369 -13.62 26.61 -9.04
N ALA A 370 -14.75 27.26 -8.75
CA ALA A 370 -16.01 27.00 -9.41
C ALA A 370 -16.68 28.32 -9.83
N LEU A 371 -17.33 28.30 -10.99
CA LEU A 371 -18.29 29.27 -11.42
C LEU A 371 -19.67 28.63 -11.47
N TYR A 372 -20.70 29.35 -11.02
CA TYR A 372 -22.04 28.82 -11.01
C TYR A 372 -23.10 29.85 -11.39
N GLY A 373 -24.20 29.33 -11.91
CA GLY A 373 -25.38 30.09 -12.20
C GLY A 373 -26.63 29.31 -11.80
N THR A 374 -27.46 29.92 -10.95
CA THR A 374 -28.71 29.33 -10.47
C THR A 374 -29.87 30.20 -10.90
N GLY A 375 -30.81 29.64 -11.65
CA GLY A 375 -32.03 30.31 -12.08
C GLY A 375 -33.26 29.79 -11.32
N TYR A 376 -34.05 30.68 -10.75
CA TYR A 376 -35.33 30.35 -10.11
C TYR A 376 -36.48 31.00 -10.89
N PHE A 377 -37.48 30.22 -11.24
CA PHE A 377 -38.58 30.65 -12.07
C PHE A 377 -39.89 30.80 -11.25
N PRO A 378 -40.74 31.78 -11.57
CA PRO A 378 -42.01 32.00 -10.84
C PRO A 378 -42.94 30.79 -10.83
N CYS A 379 -42.78 29.86 -11.78
CA CYS A 379 -43.57 28.64 -11.84
C CYS A 379 -43.18 27.58 -10.76
N GLY A 380 -42.10 27.81 -10.01
CA GLY A 380 -41.55 26.84 -9.04
C GLY A 380 -40.38 26.03 -9.58
N GLY A 381 -40.04 26.15 -10.85
CA GLY A 381 -38.88 25.51 -11.46
C GLY A 381 -37.57 26.18 -11.08
N TYR A 382 -36.47 25.43 -11.09
CA TYR A 382 -35.14 25.98 -11.03
C TYR A 382 -34.16 25.20 -11.94
N VAL A 383 -33.09 25.85 -12.28
CA VAL A 383 -31.93 25.26 -12.94
C VAL A 383 -30.65 25.73 -12.23
N ASP A 384 -29.70 24.84 -12.03
CA ASP A 384 -28.38 25.16 -11.49
C ASP A 384 -27.30 24.56 -12.40
N ILE A 385 -26.31 25.38 -12.77
CA ILE A 385 -25.19 24.99 -13.62
C ILE A 385 -23.90 25.36 -12.91
N ILE A 386 -22.97 24.41 -12.82
CA ILE A 386 -21.67 24.60 -12.16
C ILE A 386 -20.59 24.11 -13.08
N GLY A 387 -19.65 25.00 -13.42
CA GLY A 387 -18.35 24.61 -13.97
C GLY A 387 -17.28 24.73 -12.90
N ARG A 388 -16.46 23.71 -12.74
CA ARG A 388 -15.38 23.67 -11.75
C ARG A 388 -14.08 23.17 -12.34
N MET A 389 -12.97 23.62 -11.77
CA MET A 389 -11.63 23.15 -12.05
C MET A 389 -10.85 23.06 -10.77
N GLY A 390 -9.89 22.14 -10.72
CA GLY A 390 -9.07 21.96 -9.53
C GLY A 390 -7.74 21.29 -9.83
N ARG A 391 -6.88 21.36 -8.83
CA ARG A 391 -5.62 20.62 -8.78
C ARG A 391 -5.60 19.82 -7.51
N MET A 392 -5.27 18.56 -7.63
CA MET A 392 -5.06 17.60 -6.55
C MET A 392 -3.58 17.28 -6.51
N SER A 393 -2.94 17.50 -5.36
CA SER A 393 -1.55 17.11 -5.09
C SER A 393 -1.58 15.92 -4.15
N SER A 394 -1.04 14.80 -4.60
CA SER A 394 -1.16 13.51 -3.94
C SER A 394 0.21 12.96 -3.56
N ASP A 395 0.33 12.52 -2.31
CA ASP A 395 1.48 11.82 -1.77
C ASP A 395 1.09 10.38 -1.42
N VAL A 396 1.58 9.42 -2.21
CA VAL A 396 1.33 8.00 -1.98
C VAL A 396 2.50 7.36 -1.23
N THR A 397 2.19 6.66 -0.15
CA THR A 397 3.12 5.80 0.57
C THR A 397 2.72 4.35 0.34
N MET A 398 3.61 3.56 -0.23
CA MET A 398 3.41 2.16 -0.56
C MET A 398 4.13 1.25 0.44
N VAL A 399 3.94 -0.05 0.32
CA VAL A 399 4.69 -1.04 1.09
C VAL A 399 6.20 -0.77 1.06
N ARG A 400 6.91 -1.11 2.14
CA ARG A 400 8.34 -0.82 2.35
C ARG A 400 8.69 0.67 2.37
N ASN A 401 7.72 1.54 2.64
CA ASN A 401 7.88 2.99 2.65
C ASN A 401 8.39 3.59 1.32
N PHE A 402 8.06 2.97 0.20
CA PHE A 402 8.26 3.62 -1.08
C PHE A 402 7.24 4.73 -1.23
N THR A 403 7.72 5.92 -1.55
CA THR A 403 6.87 7.11 -1.71
C THR A 403 6.91 7.60 -3.14
N ALA A 404 5.83 8.22 -3.57
CA ALA A 404 5.75 8.99 -4.80
C ALA A 404 4.78 10.15 -4.61
N SER A 405 5.04 11.24 -5.33
CA SER A 405 4.15 12.40 -5.36
C SER A 405 3.76 12.69 -6.79
N TYR A 406 2.52 13.11 -7.01
CA TYR A 406 2.00 13.46 -8.32
C TYR A 406 0.85 14.48 -8.22
N ASP A 407 0.55 15.12 -9.35
CA ASP A 407 -0.44 16.20 -9.42
C ASP A 407 -1.48 15.91 -10.52
N ASN A 408 -2.74 15.83 -10.16
CA ASN A 408 -3.81 15.75 -11.13
C ASN A 408 -4.50 17.10 -11.30
N THR A 409 -4.80 17.46 -12.54
CA THR A 409 -5.68 18.58 -12.86
C THR A 409 -7.04 18.03 -13.23
N ALA A 410 -8.10 18.58 -12.64
CA ALA A 410 -9.44 18.08 -12.82
C ALA A 410 -10.42 19.17 -13.25
N PHE A 411 -11.42 18.77 -14.04
CA PHE A 411 -12.51 19.61 -14.52
C PHE A 411 -13.84 18.93 -14.25
N GLY A 412 -14.86 19.73 -14.00
CA GLY A 412 -16.22 19.24 -13.82
C GLY A 412 -17.25 20.21 -14.36
N LEU A 413 -18.34 19.67 -14.88
CA LEU A 413 -19.52 20.42 -15.30
C LEU A 413 -20.74 19.67 -14.80
N SER A 414 -21.63 20.34 -14.08
CA SER A 414 -22.92 19.78 -13.69
C SER A 414 -24.06 20.68 -14.04
N ALA A 415 -25.20 20.09 -14.31
CA ALA A 415 -26.47 20.75 -14.52
C ALA A 415 -27.57 20.01 -13.75
N GLU A 416 -28.23 20.72 -12.86
CA GLU A 416 -29.38 20.26 -12.07
C GLU A 416 -30.62 21.02 -12.44
N VAL A 417 -31.74 20.32 -12.53
CA VAL A 417 -33.09 20.93 -12.68
C VAL A 417 -34.01 20.35 -11.63
N GLY A 418 -34.94 21.17 -11.16
CA GLY A 418 -35.96 20.71 -10.24
C GLY A 418 -37.20 21.57 -10.30
N TYR A 419 -38.27 21.09 -9.69
CA TYR A 419 -39.56 21.77 -9.65
C TYR A 419 -40.19 21.63 -8.27
N GLU A 420 -40.39 22.74 -7.55
CA GLU A 420 -41.01 22.74 -6.24
C GLU A 420 -42.54 22.78 -6.35
N TRP A 421 -43.17 21.71 -5.90
CA TRP A 421 -44.63 21.65 -5.75
C TRP A 421 -45.01 21.91 -4.30
N ASN A 422 -45.70 23.01 -4.06
CA ASN A 422 -46.31 23.30 -2.77
C ASN A 422 -47.62 22.50 -2.65
N ILE A 423 -47.62 21.43 -1.86
CA ILE A 423 -48.75 20.49 -1.68
C ILE A 423 -49.78 21.09 -0.74
N THR A 424 -49.31 21.64 0.37
CA THR A 424 -50.13 22.36 1.36
C THR A 424 -49.38 23.56 1.87
N GLN A 425 -49.99 24.37 2.72
CA GLN A 425 -49.32 25.50 3.34
C GLN A 425 -48.10 24.98 4.17
N GLY A 426 -46.90 25.31 3.70
CA GLY A 426 -45.63 24.92 4.32
C GLY A 426 -45.04 23.58 3.88
N PHE A 427 -45.82 22.65 3.32
CA PHE A 427 -45.31 21.36 2.85
C PHE A 427 -45.06 21.37 1.33
N TYR A 428 -43.87 20.97 0.91
CA TYR A 428 -43.48 20.92 -0.49
C TYR A 428 -42.79 19.59 -0.86
N VAL A 429 -42.81 19.30 -2.17
CA VAL A 429 -42.07 18.18 -2.78
C VAL A 429 -41.36 18.70 -4.03
N THR A 430 -40.10 18.38 -4.18
CA THR A 430 -39.26 18.84 -5.30
C THR A 430 -38.61 17.62 -5.98
N PRO A 431 -39.16 17.10 -7.08
CA PRO A 431 -38.43 16.22 -7.97
C PRO A 431 -37.23 16.94 -8.58
N GLN A 432 -36.13 16.22 -8.75
CA GLN A 432 -34.84 16.75 -9.21
C GLN A 432 -34.21 15.78 -10.20
N ALA A 433 -33.51 16.33 -11.18
CA ALA A 433 -32.65 15.56 -12.08
C ALA A 433 -31.34 16.33 -12.28
N GLU A 434 -30.24 15.61 -12.29
CA GLU A 434 -28.90 16.16 -12.47
C GLU A 434 -28.08 15.29 -13.40
N LEU A 435 -27.22 15.94 -14.19
CA LEU A 435 -26.15 15.30 -14.93
C LEU A 435 -24.84 15.99 -14.57
N ALA A 436 -23.85 15.21 -14.10
CA ALA A 436 -22.55 15.70 -13.68
C ALA A 436 -21.45 14.95 -14.42
N TYR A 437 -20.68 15.69 -15.22
CA TYR A 437 -19.49 15.20 -15.90
C TYR A 437 -18.25 15.62 -15.12
N SER A 438 -17.32 14.70 -14.98
CA SER A 438 -16.03 14.87 -14.32
C SER A 438 -14.92 14.33 -15.21
N TYR A 439 -13.82 15.06 -15.29
CA TYR A 439 -12.62 14.68 -16.00
C TYR A 439 -11.42 14.94 -15.10
N VAL A 440 -10.56 13.94 -14.91
CA VAL A 440 -9.30 14.05 -14.19
C VAL A 440 -8.18 13.69 -15.15
N LYS A 441 -7.29 14.64 -15.40
CA LYS A 441 -6.12 14.41 -16.22
C LYS A 441 -5.12 13.56 -15.43
N GLY A 442 -4.73 12.42 -15.98
CA GLY A 442 -3.71 11.56 -15.41
C GLY A 442 -2.34 12.23 -15.33
N ASP A 443 -1.55 11.80 -14.39
CA ASP A 443 -0.14 12.19 -14.23
C ASP A 443 0.75 10.93 -14.14
N ASP A 444 2.02 11.11 -14.46
CA ASP A 444 3.01 10.04 -14.40
C ASP A 444 3.86 10.21 -13.14
N TYR A 445 4.02 9.16 -12.35
CA TYR A 445 4.88 9.21 -11.18
C TYR A 445 5.82 8.01 -11.09
N THR A 446 6.96 8.20 -10.42
CA THR A 446 7.92 7.13 -10.17
C THR A 446 8.14 6.97 -8.68
N ALA A 447 7.85 5.80 -8.16
CA ALA A 447 8.09 5.45 -6.77
C ALA A 447 9.59 5.24 -6.49
N GLY A 448 9.97 5.31 -5.22
CA GLY A 448 11.37 5.20 -4.78
C GLY A 448 12.05 3.87 -5.14
N ASN A 449 11.29 2.85 -5.52
CA ASN A 449 11.77 1.56 -6.04
C ASN A 449 11.97 1.52 -7.57
N GLY A 450 11.74 2.62 -8.28
CA GLY A 450 11.86 2.73 -9.73
C GLY A 450 10.65 2.19 -10.52
N VAL A 451 9.53 1.86 -9.87
CA VAL A 451 8.25 1.62 -10.56
C VAL A 451 7.68 2.95 -11.01
N THR A 452 7.44 3.09 -12.30
CA THR A 452 6.75 4.23 -12.88
C THR A 452 5.31 3.82 -13.20
N ALA A 453 4.34 4.53 -12.64
CA ALA A 453 2.94 4.42 -12.98
C ALA A 453 2.56 5.60 -13.86
N LYS A 454 2.05 5.29 -15.04
CA LYS A 454 1.48 6.24 -15.97
C LYS A 454 -0.03 6.12 -15.89
N GLN A 455 -0.68 7.14 -15.32
CA GLN A 455 -2.13 7.20 -15.20
C GLN A 455 -2.74 7.66 -16.53
N ASP A 456 -3.77 6.98 -16.99
CA ASP A 456 -4.61 7.49 -18.06
C ASP A 456 -5.59 8.54 -17.50
N ASN A 457 -6.25 9.29 -18.39
CA ASN A 457 -7.23 10.26 -17.96
C ASN A 457 -8.49 9.56 -17.48
N PHE A 458 -9.08 10.02 -16.40
CA PHE A 458 -10.26 9.43 -15.79
C PHE A 458 -11.50 10.26 -16.13
N GLU A 459 -12.60 9.60 -16.49
CA GLU A 459 -13.87 10.23 -16.76
C GLU A 459 -14.98 9.62 -15.92
N SER A 460 -15.93 10.44 -15.52
CA SER A 460 -17.14 10.02 -14.81
C SER A 460 -18.31 10.84 -15.29
N LEU A 461 -19.42 10.19 -15.60
CA LEU A 461 -20.67 10.82 -16.00
C LEU A 461 -21.78 10.29 -15.10
N VAL A 462 -22.13 11.07 -14.07
CA VAL A 462 -23.16 10.70 -13.09
C VAL A 462 -24.49 11.30 -13.48
N GLY A 463 -25.49 10.47 -13.70
CA GLY A 463 -26.90 10.84 -13.75
C GLY A 463 -27.57 10.65 -12.40
N ARG A 464 -28.29 11.63 -11.89
CA ARG A 464 -29.06 11.58 -10.64
C ARG A 464 -30.54 11.90 -10.88
N LEU A 465 -31.41 11.06 -10.33
CA LEU A 465 -32.84 11.34 -10.20
C LEU A 465 -33.20 11.31 -8.73
N GLY A 466 -33.78 12.38 -8.22
CA GLY A 466 -34.05 12.55 -6.81
C GLY A 466 -35.39 13.21 -6.51
N VAL A 467 -35.77 13.10 -5.27
CA VAL A 467 -36.93 13.81 -4.69
C VAL A 467 -36.51 14.37 -3.34
N GLN A 468 -36.80 15.66 -3.15
CA GLN A 468 -36.72 16.32 -1.85
C GLN A 468 -38.13 16.61 -1.37
N ALA A 469 -38.45 16.29 -0.12
CA ALA A 469 -39.71 16.62 0.53
C ALA A 469 -39.42 17.38 1.82
N GLY A 470 -40.11 18.49 2.04
CA GLY A 470 -39.80 19.36 3.18
C GLY A 470 -40.97 20.13 3.72
N VAL A 471 -40.70 20.77 4.84
CA VAL A 471 -41.65 21.66 5.54
C VAL A 471 -40.98 23.00 5.78
N LYS A 472 -41.62 24.05 5.28
CA LYS A 472 -41.29 25.45 5.57
C LYS A 472 -42.14 25.90 6.76
N PHE A 473 -41.55 26.61 7.70
CA PHE A 473 -42.21 27.09 8.90
C PHE A 473 -41.69 28.48 9.29
N ASN A 474 -42.40 29.12 10.22
CA ASN A 474 -42.04 30.46 10.70
C ASN A 474 -41.95 31.51 9.58
N ASP A 475 -43.01 31.61 8.75
CA ASP A 475 -43.05 32.48 7.58
C ASP A 475 -41.88 32.30 6.61
N ASP A 476 -41.59 31.03 6.28
CA ASP A 476 -40.50 30.57 5.43
C ASP A 476 -39.06 30.84 5.95
N ARG A 477 -38.94 31.25 7.22
CA ARG A 477 -37.61 31.42 7.85
C ARG A 477 -36.94 30.11 8.20
N GLY A 478 -37.69 29.03 8.36
CA GLY A 478 -37.21 27.69 8.62
C GLY A 478 -37.61 26.71 7.51
N ASN A 479 -36.70 25.83 7.16
CA ASN A 479 -36.93 24.76 6.22
C ASN A 479 -36.27 23.48 6.77
N LEU A 480 -37.03 22.40 6.86
CA LEU A 480 -36.54 21.06 7.19
C LEU A 480 -36.96 20.11 6.07
N TYR A 481 -36.02 19.36 5.54
CA TYR A 481 -36.28 18.47 4.41
C TYR A 481 -35.60 17.12 4.55
N ALA A 482 -36.13 16.13 3.84
CA ALA A 482 -35.51 14.86 3.57
C ALA A 482 -35.32 14.70 2.06
N THR A 483 -34.28 14.00 1.66
CA THR A 483 -33.95 13.74 0.25
C THR A 483 -33.69 12.25 0.04
N VAL A 484 -34.07 11.76 -1.14
CA VAL A 484 -33.70 10.46 -1.65
C VAL A 484 -33.41 10.58 -3.15
N SER A 485 -32.34 9.92 -3.61
CA SER A 485 -32.01 9.89 -5.04
C SER A 485 -31.39 8.55 -5.44
N VAL A 486 -31.55 8.24 -6.72
CA VAL A 486 -30.84 7.17 -7.41
C VAL A 486 -29.80 7.83 -8.30
N ASN A 487 -28.60 7.36 -8.23
CA ASN A 487 -27.45 7.87 -8.99
C ASN A 487 -26.87 6.70 -9.80
N HIS A 488 -26.40 7.01 -11.00
CA HIS A 488 -25.70 6.05 -11.84
C HIS A 488 -24.52 6.75 -12.54
N ASP A 489 -23.34 6.19 -12.38
CA ASP A 489 -22.18 6.59 -13.16
C ASP A 489 -22.07 5.69 -14.38
N PHE A 490 -22.15 6.31 -15.56
CA PHE A 490 -22.11 5.64 -16.87
C PHE A 490 -20.68 5.36 -17.34
N ASN A 491 -19.70 6.00 -16.74
CA ASN A 491 -18.27 5.80 -16.93
C ASN A 491 -17.68 5.51 -15.53
N GLY A 492 -16.44 5.73 -15.27
CA GLY A 492 -15.86 5.57 -13.95
C GLY A 492 -14.75 4.56 -13.96
N GLU A 493 -14.29 4.22 -15.15
CA GLU A 493 -13.11 3.40 -15.34
C GLU A 493 -11.85 4.23 -15.07
N THR A 494 -10.93 3.64 -14.30
CA THR A 494 -9.59 4.19 -14.09
C THR A 494 -8.58 3.21 -14.64
N GLU A 495 -7.65 3.71 -15.45
CA GLU A 495 -6.61 2.91 -16.06
C GLU A 495 -5.24 3.50 -15.76
N ALA A 496 -4.23 2.64 -15.68
CA ALA A 496 -2.84 3.03 -15.62
C ALA A 496 -1.93 1.94 -16.18
N THR A 497 -0.74 2.33 -16.60
CA THR A 497 0.31 1.40 -17.01
C THR A 497 1.49 1.53 -16.07
N ALA A 498 1.85 0.45 -15.39
CA ALA A 498 3.02 0.38 -14.54
C ALA A 498 4.20 -0.28 -15.25
N THR A 499 5.38 0.34 -15.15
CA THR A 499 6.63 -0.14 -15.73
C THR A 499 7.77 -0.10 -14.71
N GLN A 500 8.75 -0.97 -14.86
CA GLN A 500 9.98 -0.94 -14.05
C GLN A 500 11.16 -1.46 -14.88
N GLY A 501 12.04 -0.56 -15.31
CA GLY A 501 13.19 -0.91 -16.14
C GLY A 501 12.77 -1.60 -17.44
N ALA A 502 13.33 -2.77 -17.72
CA ALA A 502 12.99 -3.59 -18.90
C ALA A 502 11.93 -4.67 -18.63
N ASN A 503 11.28 -4.66 -17.45
CA ASN A 503 10.21 -5.59 -17.15
C ASN A 503 8.99 -5.33 -18.05
N ALA A 504 8.18 -6.37 -18.29
CA ALA A 504 6.94 -6.21 -19.03
C ALA A 504 6.00 -5.23 -18.30
N ALA A 505 5.42 -4.31 -19.06
CA ALA A 505 4.44 -3.36 -18.53
C ALA A 505 3.22 -4.12 -17.98
N GLN A 506 2.68 -3.63 -16.87
CA GLN A 506 1.44 -4.12 -16.27
C GLN A 506 0.34 -3.09 -16.47
N HIS A 507 -0.79 -3.51 -17.00
CA HIS A 507 -1.99 -2.68 -17.13
C HIS A 507 -2.85 -2.85 -15.88
N LEU A 508 -3.24 -1.73 -15.31
CA LEU A 508 -4.10 -1.63 -14.13
C LEU A 508 -5.42 -1.03 -14.58
N SER A 509 -6.54 -1.63 -14.20
CA SER A 509 -7.86 -1.05 -14.41
C SER A 509 -8.77 -1.32 -13.22
N GLU A 510 -9.64 -0.36 -12.91
CA GLU A 510 -10.71 -0.47 -11.94
C GLU A 510 -11.98 0.15 -12.54
N ASP A 511 -13.08 -0.57 -12.51
CA ASP A 511 -14.40 -0.05 -12.89
C ASP A 511 -15.14 0.40 -11.62
N LEU A 512 -15.17 1.71 -11.42
CA LEU A 512 -15.82 2.37 -10.29
C LEU A 512 -17.15 3.00 -10.69
N GLY A 513 -17.69 2.63 -11.85
CA GLY A 513 -19.03 2.96 -12.31
C GLY A 513 -20.12 2.32 -11.45
N GLY A 514 -21.34 2.38 -11.91
CA GLY A 514 -22.43 1.65 -11.24
C GLY A 514 -23.51 2.52 -10.61
N THR A 515 -24.41 1.88 -9.86
CA THR A 515 -25.60 2.52 -9.32
C THR A 515 -25.59 2.54 -7.79
N TRP A 516 -25.98 3.69 -7.22
CA TRP A 516 -26.16 3.83 -5.78
C TRP A 516 -27.38 4.66 -5.43
N VAL A 517 -27.90 4.47 -4.23
CA VAL A 517 -29.00 5.25 -3.66
C VAL A 517 -28.43 6.15 -2.57
N SER A 518 -28.73 7.47 -2.68
CA SER A 518 -28.39 8.45 -1.64
C SER A 518 -29.67 8.89 -0.92
N TYR A 519 -29.57 9.10 0.38
CA TYR A 519 -30.67 9.61 1.19
C TYR A 519 -30.13 10.45 2.35
N GLY A 520 -30.91 11.41 2.80
CA GLY A 520 -30.48 12.27 3.88
C GLY A 520 -31.54 13.24 4.37
N ILE A 521 -31.11 14.06 5.28
CA ILE A 521 -31.91 15.16 5.85
C ILE A 521 -31.11 16.45 5.80
N GLY A 522 -31.81 17.56 5.72
CA GLY A 522 -31.19 18.88 5.80
C GLY A 522 -32.14 19.90 6.41
N ALA A 523 -31.53 21.00 6.82
CA ALA A 523 -32.25 22.11 7.43
C ALA A 523 -31.64 23.44 7.02
N GLN A 524 -32.46 24.48 6.97
CA GLN A 524 -32.04 25.84 6.86
C GLN A 524 -32.82 26.69 7.86
N PHE A 525 -32.15 27.73 8.37
CA PHE A 525 -32.76 28.68 9.27
C PHE A 525 -32.25 30.11 9.01
N ASN A 526 -33.16 31.00 8.67
CA ASN A 526 -32.86 32.41 8.47
C ASN A 526 -32.99 33.14 9.82
N VAL A 527 -31.85 33.38 10.43
CA VAL A 527 -31.76 34.07 11.74
C VAL A 527 -32.12 35.54 11.60
N LEU A 528 -31.73 36.14 10.47
CA LEU A 528 -32.07 37.50 10.06
C LEU A 528 -32.62 37.46 8.62
N ASP A 529 -33.17 38.59 8.15
CA ASP A 529 -33.65 38.70 6.77
C ASP A 529 -32.54 38.56 5.73
N ASN A 530 -31.29 38.68 6.16
CA ASN A 530 -30.10 38.64 5.32
C ASN A 530 -29.03 37.62 5.82
N LEU A 531 -29.34 36.83 6.82
CA LEU A 531 -28.41 35.83 7.37
C LEU A 531 -29.11 34.49 7.55
N ALA A 532 -28.61 33.46 6.88
CA ALA A 532 -29.05 32.08 6.99
C ALA A 532 -27.91 31.12 7.42
N PHE A 533 -28.28 30.12 8.21
CA PHE A 533 -27.49 28.90 8.42
C PHE A 533 -28.18 27.73 7.74
N TYR A 534 -27.42 26.83 7.18
CA TYR A 534 -27.94 25.63 6.53
C TYR A 534 -27.01 24.46 6.77
N GLY A 535 -27.55 23.26 6.66
CA GLY A 535 -26.73 22.04 6.75
C GLY A 535 -27.51 20.80 6.38
N SER A 536 -26.78 19.76 6.05
CA SER A 536 -27.31 18.47 5.65
C SER A 536 -26.45 17.33 6.19
N LEU A 537 -27.08 16.18 6.31
CA LEU A 537 -26.44 14.90 6.60
C LEU A 537 -27.02 13.86 5.63
N THR A 538 -26.18 13.25 4.85
CA THR A 538 -26.55 12.26 3.84
C THR A 538 -25.74 10.99 3.94
N ARG A 539 -26.24 9.94 3.33
CA ARG A 539 -25.61 8.63 3.20
C ARG A 539 -25.88 8.06 1.82
N ALA A 540 -24.94 7.27 1.28
CA ALA A 540 -25.12 6.57 0.02
C ALA A 540 -24.79 5.08 0.16
N ASN A 541 -25.56 4.23 -0.55
CA ASN A 541 -25.34 2.79 -0.60
C ASN A 541 -25.49 2.28 -2.03
N GLY A 542 -24.46 1.59 -2.49
CA GLY A 542 -24.40 0.87 -3.77
C GLY A 542 -23.41 -0.28 -3.69
N SER A 543 -23.21 -1.02 -4.77
CA SER A 543 -22.23 -2.11 -4.86
C SER A 543 -20.81 -1.54 -4.89
N ASP A 544 -20.57 -0.60 -5.78
CA ASP A 544 -19.25 -0.13 -6.16
C ASP A 544 -18.92 1.22 -5.53
N TYR A 545 -19.96 1.95 -5.08
CA TYR A 545 -19.86 3.21 -4.38
C TYR A 545 -20.74 3.27 -3.14
N GLN A 546 -20.17 3.67 -2.00
CA GLN A 546 -20.84 3.87 -0.72
C GLN A 546 -20.32 5.14 -0.04
N GLU A 547 -21.21 5.89 0.62
CA GLU A 547 -20.83 6.91 1.60
C GLU A 547 -21.38 6.52 2.96
N ASN A 548 -20.50 6.31 3.92
CA ASN A 548 -20.91 6.04 5.30
C ASN A 548 -21.64 7.22 5.90
N PHE A 549 -21.16 8.40 5.60
CA PHE A 549 -21.79 9.69 5.89
C PHE A 549 -21.21 10.76 4.99
N ARG A 550 -22.01 11.79 4.74
CA ARG A 550 -21.59 13.09 4.21
C ARG A 550 -22.31 14.15 5.03
N TYR A 551 -21.57 15.14 5.50
CA TYR A 551 -22.13 16.30 6.20
C TYR A 551 -21.79 17.58 5.44
N SER A 552 -22.66 18.60 5.58
CA SER A 552 -22.41 19.96 5.12
C SER A 552 -23.01 20.94 6.13
N VAL A 553 -22.25 21.96 6.50
CA VAL A 553 -22.74 23.06 7.34
C VAL A 553 -22.24 24.37 6.76
N GLY A 554 -23.15 25.28 6.53
CA GLY A 554 -22.82 26.55 5.90
C GLY A 554 -23.56 27.74 6.50
N VAL A 555 -23.03 28.89 6.19
CA VAL A 555 -23.60 30.20 6.51
C VAL A 555 -23.61 31.07 5.26
N ARG A 556 -24.68 31.81 5.07
CA ARG A 556 -24.84 32.76 3.97
C ARG A 556 -25.28 34.12 4.49
N TYR A 557 -24.62 35.16 4.04
CA TYR A 557 -24.97 36.57 4.30
C TYR A 557 -25.26 37.27 2.98
N VAL A 558 -26.35 38.04 2.92
CA VAL A 558 -26.81 38.77 1.73
C VAL A 558 -26.90 40.25 2.06
N TRP A 559 -26.52 41.12 1.15
CA TRP A 559 -26.60 42.59 1.31
C TRP A 559 -27.21 43.30 0.12
#